data_7dd651a563ea78369ee58192d2ec2db6
#
_entry.id   7dd651a563ea78369ee58192d2ec2db6
#
_cell.length_a   1.000
_cell.length_b   1.000
_cell.length_c   1.000
_cell.angle_alpha   90.00
_cell.angle_beta   90.00
_cell.angle_gamma   90.00
#
_symmetry.space_group_name_H-M   'P 1'
#
loop_
_entity.id
_entity.type
_entity.pdbx_description
1 polymer ?
#
loop_
_entity_poly.entity_id
_entity_poly.type
_entity_poly.pdbx_seq_one_letter_code
_entity_poly.pdbx_strand_id
1 'polypeptide(L)'
;MSNDPGLLNRRSFLKGLVVLGTVAALPGGLLSSRCAYAQPPVPFNPKTYKISRNACPRNCYDTCSLKTWVKDDVITFVEGAPESTFTHGTPCVKGLTYPRRVYSPDRIKYPMVQDGRGSGKWRRVSWDEAMQRIASKMLEIKKKDGSMLGLALSKYSGNLGVMGYAVEGMMSSLGYTTRFAGTPCWPAGIDAQNYDMGDMWCNDPEDFVKAKYIIIWGANPAWCSMHTMKYIYQAREKGAKVVVIDPLLTQTAAKADLYLRVRPGSDGALALGMARHLVDKGLVDQDFVNNFSHGYDEFEDYLRNHVTVEWASEICGLPANVIRELAEEFTAVNPATVWIGYGMQRHVNGGANVRAIDAFVAMTGNIGIEGGGARYGHLQTWGYNYHGMMQKPPVGSVGMKGAGGPVGEFVSDSSEKSEYSDRALNINQTAQGILDASEPPIRMLWIASKNPFAQDFDRNKMVKAFEKLEMVVCVDQFFNETVQHADI
;
A
#
# COMPACT_ATOMS: atom_id res chain seq x y z
N MET A 1 0.41 2.28 -52.74
CA MET A 1 -0.75 1.38 -52.80
C MET A 1 -0.27 -0.01 -52.41
N SER A 2 -0.37 -0.40 -51.16
CA SER A 2 -0.13 -1.74 -50.65
C SER A 2 -1.35 -2.16 -49.85
N ASN A 3 -2.13 -3.10 -50.37
CA ASN A 3 -3.25 -3.74 -49.69
C ASN A 3 -2.68 -4.68 -48.61
N ASP A 4 -2.90 -4.37 -47.34
CA ASP A 4 -2.66 -5.30 -46.26
C ASP A 4 -3.99 -5.99 -45.88
N PRO A 5 -4.08 -7.33 -45.97
CA PRO A 5 -5.34 -8.08 -45.80
C PRO A 5 -5.69 -8.42 -44.34
N GLY A 6 -5.04 -7.81 -43.35
CA GLY A 6 -5.12 -8.21 -41.92
C GLY A 6 -6.04 -7.44 -41.01
N LEU A 7 -6.65 -6.34 -41.40
CA LEU A 7 -7.48 -5.52 -40.54
C LEU A 7 -8.97 -5.67 -40.82
N LEU A 8 -9.64 -6.48 -40.00
CA LEU A 8 -11.12 -6.56 -39.96
C LEU A 8 -11.67 -5.18 -39.50
N ASN A 9 -12.26 -4.43 -40.42
CA ASN A 9 -12.94 -3.18 -40.05
C ASN A 9 -14.30 -3.49 -39.40
N ARG A 10 -14.83 -2.51 -38.63
CA ARG A 10 -16.11 -2.63 -37.91
C ARG A 10 -17.28 -3.10 -38.76
N ARG A 11 -17.30 -2.74 -40.05
CA ARG A 11 -18.35 -3.10 -41.01
C ARG A 11 -18.26 -4.59 -41.40
N SER A 12 -17.06 -5.14 -41.51
CA SER A 12 -16.82 -6.57 -41.80
C SER A 12 -17.16 -7.44 -40.61
N PHE A 13 -16.89 -6.96 -39.37
CA PHE A 13 -17.26 -7.65 -38.15
C PHE A 13 -18.78 -7.72 -37.97
N LEU A 14 -19.49 -6.61 -38.20
CA LEU A 14 -20.96 -6.58 -38.11
C LEU A 14 -21.63 -7.42 -39.22
N LYS A 15 -21.07 -7.47 -40.43
CA LYS A 15 -21.58 -8.37 -41.49
C LYS A 15 -21.37 -9.85 -41.15
N GLY A 16 -20.27 -10.19 -40.50
CA GLY A 16 -20.01 -11.55 -39.99
C GLY A 16 -21.03 -11.97 -38.92
N LEU A 17 -21.42 -11.09 -38.04
CA LEU A 17 -22.45 -11.34 -37.01
C LEU A 17 -23.85 -11.55 -37.63
N VAL A 18 -24.21 -10.81 -38.67
CA VAL A 18 -25.48 -10.97 -39.37
C VAL A 18 -25.55 -12.30 -40.13
N VAL A 19 -24.44 -12.75 -40.73
CA VAL A 19 -24.35 -14.05 -41.41
C VAL A 19 -24.47 -15.22 -40.43
N LEU A 20 -23.87 -15.11 -39.23
CA LEU A 20 -24.02 -16.11 -38.17
C LEU A 20 -25.45 -16.14 -37.60
N GLY A 21 -26.15 -15.03 -37.56
CA GLY A 21 -27.53 -14.94 -37.11
C GLY A 21 -28.54 -15.53 -38.13
N THR A 22 -28.24 -15.47 -39.44
CA THR A 22 -29.12 -15.99 -40.51
C THR A 22 -28.96 -17.48 -40.75
N VAL A 23 -27.82 -18.11 -40.44
CA VAL A 23 -27.63 -19.57 -40.52
C VAL A 23 -28.42 -20.32 -39.43
N ALA A 24 -28.81 -19.67 -38.35
CA ALA A 24 -29.62 -20.26 -37.29
C ALA A 24 -31.14 -20.32 -37.62
N ALA A 25 -31.57 -19.78 -38.76
CA ALA A 25 -32.98 -19.68 -39.16
C ALA A 25 -33.42 -20.62 -40.30
N LEU A 26 -32.64 -21.65 -40.63
CA LEU A 26 -33.06 -22.64 -41.64
C LEU A 26 -33.76 -23.82 -40.96
N PRO A 27 -34.99 -24.16 -41.37
CA PRO A 27 -35.71 -25.31 -40.82
C PRO A 27 -35.17 -26.61 -41.43
N GLY A 28 -34.63 -27.49 -40.58
CA GLY A 28 -34.38 -28.89 -40.96
C GLY A 28 -32.95 -29.40 -40.89
N GLY A 29 -32.11 -28.90 -40.06
CA GLY A 29 -30.75 -29.45 -39.86
C GLY A 29 -30.53 -30.03 -38.47
N LEU A 30 -30.31 -31.31 -38.36
CA LEU A 30 -29.87 -32.06 -37.20
C LEU A 30 -28.58 -31.50 -36.61
N LEU A 31 -28.71 -30.58 -35.69
CA LEU A 31 -27.73 -30.31 -34.62
C LEU A 31 -28.53 -30.03 -33.37
N SER A 32 -28.97 -31.10 -32.70
CA SER A 32 -29.44 -31.00 -31.31
C SER A 32 -28.23 -30.79 -30.38
N SER A 33 -27.58 -29.65 -30.48
CA SER A 33 -26.95 -29.07 -29.31
C SER A 33 -28.09 -28.75 -28.38
N ARG A 34 -28.26 -29.57 -27.34
CA ARG A 34 -29.06 -29.19 -26.18
C ARG A 34 -28.47 -27.88 -25.67
N CYS A 35 -28.95 -26.73 -26.18
CA CYS A 35 -28.96 -25.53 -25.45
C CYS A 35 -29.66 -25.89 -24.13
N ALA A 36 -28.90 -26.06 -23.07
CA ALA A 36 -29.48 -26.09 -21.74
C ALA A 36 -30.38 -24.86 -21.68
N TYR A 37 -31.67 -25.07 -21.64
CA TYR A 37 -32.63 -24.00 -21.36
C TYR A 37 -32.13 -23.33 -20.11
N ALA A 38 -31.53 -22.14 -20.27
CA ALA A 38 -31.31 -21.30 -19.14
C ALA A 38 -32.68 -21.11 -18.50
N GLN A 39 -32.88 -21.71 -17.33
CA GLN A 39 -34.10 -21.47 -16.57
C GLN A 39 -34.26 -19.94 -16.52
N PRO A 40 -35.48 -19.42 -16.72
CA PRO A 40 -35.71 -18.00 -16.59
C PRO A 40 -35.09 -17.55 -15.26
N PRO A 41 -34.34 -16.46 -15.23
CA PRO A 41 -33.67 -16.03 -14.00
C PRO A 41 -34.70 -15.98 -12.88
N VAL A 42 -34.46 -16.75 -11.82
CA VAL A 42 -35.34 -16.76 -10.65
C VAL A 42 -35.48 -15.30 -10.19
N PRO A 43 -36.70 -14.76 -10.07
CA PRO A 43 -36.88 -13.38 -9.69
C PRO A 43 -36.08 -13.07 -8.42
N PHE A 44 -35.23 -12.05 -8.50
CA PHE A 44 -34.40 -11.64 -7.38
C PHE A 44 -35.30 -11.18 -6.23
N ASN A 45 -35.32 -11.91 -5.12
CA ASN A 45 -36.05 -11.53 -3.93
C ASN A 45 -35.03 -11.19 -2.81
N PRO A 46 -34.80 -9.90 -2.52
CA PRO A 46 -33.81 -9.49 -1.53
C PRO A 46 -34.12 -10.01 -0.12
N LYS A 47 -35.38 -10.34 0.19
CA LYS A 47 -35.78 -10.86 1.51
C LYS A 47 -35.23 -12.28 1.78
N THR A 48 -34.77 -13.00 0.76
CA THR A 48 -34.18 -14.33 0.91
C THR A 48 -32.68 -14.30 1.19
N TYR A 49 -32.08 -13.11 1.22
CA TYR A 49 -30.65 -12.94 1.46
C TYR A 49 -30.40 -12.31 2.83
N LYS A 50 -29.35 -12.79 3.48
CA LYS A 50 -28.72 -12.08 4.60
C LYS A 50 -27.72 -11.09 4.03
N ILE A 51 -27.85 -9.83 4.40
CA ILE A 51 -26.93 -8.76 3.97
C ILE A 51 -26.01 -8.44 5.14
N SER A 52 -24.71 -8.53 4.92
CA SER A 52 -23.69 -8.13 5.88
C SER A 52 -22.91 -6.93 5.34
N ARG A 53 -22.67 -5.92 6.20
CA ARG A 53 -21.82 -4.78 5.88
C ARG A 53 -20.39 -5.11 6.26
N ASN A 54 -19.47 -4.72 5.40
CA ASN A 54 -18.03 -4.91 5.60
C ASN A 54 -17.26 -3.86 4.80
N ALA A 55 -15.95 -3.83 5.02
CA ALA A 55 -15.03 -3.03 4.22
C ALA A 55 -14.32 -3.91 3.18
N CYS A 56 -13.90 -3.30 2.09
CA CYS A 56 -13.05 -3.94 1.10
C CYS A 56 -11.72 -4.33 1.77
N PRO A 57 -11.32 -5.62 1.72
CA PRO A 57 -10.10 -6.07 2.39
C PRO A 57 -8.81 -5.73 1.59
N ARG A 58 -8.90 -4.91 0.57
CA ARG A 58 -7.75 -4.46 -0.18
C ARG A 58 -7.01 -3.36 0.59
N ASN A 59 -5.69 -3.45 0.67
CA ASN A 59 -4.86 -2.36 1.13
C ASN A 59 -4.85 -1.25 0.06
N CYS A 60 -5.74 -0.27 0.21
CA CYS A 60 -6.03 0.75 -0.78
C CYS A 60 -6.58 2.00 -0.06
N TYR A 61 -6.26 3.17 -0.56
CA TYR A 61 -6.74 4.45 -0.05
C TYR A 61 -8.26 4.58 0.01
N ASP A 62 -8.97 3.94 -0.91
CA ASP A 62 -10.40 4.14 -1.09
C ASP A 62 -11.26 3.50 0.01
N THR A 63 -10.74 2.49 0.74
CA THR A 63 -11.40 1.83 1.87
C THR A 63 -12.90 1.60 1.69
N CYS A 64 -13.31 1.12 0.50
CA CYS A 64 -14.70 1.01 0.10
C CYS A 64 -15.55 0.23 1.11
N SER A 65 -16.69 0.81 1.51
CA SER A 65 -17.73 0.09 2.23
C SER A 65 -18.48 -0.83 1.29
N LEU A 66 -18.68 -2.07 1.69
CA LEU A 66 -19.31 -3.12 0.89
C LEU A 66 -20.56 -3.67 1.58
N LYS A 67 -21.49 -4.16 0.78
CA LYS A 67 -22.59 -5.04 1.18
C LYS A 67 -22.34 -6.42 0.60
N THR A 68 -22.25 -7.41 1.44
CA THR A 68 -22.08 -8.82 1.05
C THR A 68 -23.42 -9.52 1.18
N TRP A 69 -23.88 -10.09 0.09
CA TRP A 69 -25.16 -10.80 -0.03
C TRP A 69 -24.92 -12.30 0.12
N VAL A 70 -25.51 -12.88 1.14
CA VAL A 70 -25.34 -14.29 1.51
C VAL A 70 -26.69 -15.00 1.41
N LYS A 71 -26.70 -16.14 0.74
CA LYS A 71 -27.83 -17.05 0.66
C LYS A 71 -27.36 -18.47 0.93
N ASP A 72 -28.04 -19.19 1.80
CA ASP A 72 -27.69 -20.56 2.18
C ASP A 72 -26.19 -20.66 2.60
N ASP A 73 -25.74 -19.72 3.43
CA ASP A 73 -24.37 -19.55 3.92
C ASP A 73 -23.29 -19.33 2.82
N VAL A 74 -23.71 -19.06 1.59
CA VAL A 74 -22.82 -18.78 0.46
C VAL A 74 -22.89 -17.31 0.07
N ILE A 75 -21.74 -16.65 -0.09
CA ILE A 75 -21.65 -15.32 -0.67
C ILE A 75 -22.01 -15.44 -2.15
N THR A 76 -23.11 -14.80 -2.54
CA THR A 76 -23.57 -14.82 -3.93
C THR A 76 -23.00 -13.65 -4.73
N PHE A 77 -22.96 -12.48 -4.14
CA PHE A 77 -22.33 -11.30 -4.74
C PHE A 77 -21.98 -10.23 -3.69
N VAL A 78 -21.22 -9.26 -4.11
CA VAL A 78 -20.81 -8.10 -3.33
C VAL A 78 -21.12 -6.84 -4.14
N GLU A 79 -21.67 -5.84 -3.48
CA GLU A 79 -21.88 -4.51 -4.04
C GLU A 79 -21.32 -3.44 -3.09
N GLY A 80 -21.26 -2.20 -3.54
CA GLY A 80 -20.89 -1.08 -2.67
C GLY A 80 -22.04 -0.65 -1.76
N ALA A 81 -21.71 -0.11 -0.61
CA ALA A 81 -22.66 0.50 0.31
C ALA A 81 -22.89 1.97 -0.11
N PRO A 82 -24.08 2.34 -0.57
CA PRO A 82 -24.35 3.70 -1.06
C PRO A 82 -24.25 4.77 0.03
N GLU A 83 -24.27 4.36 1.29
CA GLU A 83 -24.11 5.25 2.45
C GLU A 83 -22.67 5.74 2.64
N SER A 84 -21.70 5.17 1.92
CA SER A 84 -20.31 5.67 1.92
C SER A 84 -20.27 7.04 1.24
N THR A 85 -19.89 8.07 1.97
CA THR A 85 -19.81 9.44 1.48
C THR A 85 -18.73 9.65 0.43
N PHE A 86 -17.63 8.86 0.52
CA PHE A 86 -16.51 8.95 -0.41
C PHE A 86 -16.70 8.09 -1.67
N THR A 87 -17.08 6.81 -1.51
CA THR A 87 -17.19 5.87 -2.64
C THR A 87 -18.59 5.79 -3.25
N HIS A 88 -19.62 6.33 -2.58
CA HIS A 88 -21.02 6.38 -3.03
C HIS A 88 -21.53 5.05 -3.59
N GLY A 89 -21.14 3.93 -2.97
CA GLY A 89 -21.58 2.60 -3.39
C GLY A 89 -20.98 2.08 -4.69
N THR A 90 -19.88 2.66 -5.18
CA THR A 90 -19.25 2.29 -6.46
C THR A 90 -17.86 1.65 -6.28
N PRO A 91 -17.75 0.45 -5.71
CA PRO A 91 -16.44 -0.19 -5.55
C PRO A 91 -15.86 -0.55 -6.90
N CYS A 92 -14.52 -0.56 -6.99
CA CYS A 92 -13.84 -1.00 -8.20
C CYS A 92 -13.95 -2.52 -8.38
N VAL A 93 -13.62 -2.99 -9.59
CA VAL A 93 -13.68 -4.43 -9.94
C VAL A 93 -12.88 -5.32 -8.97
N LYS A 94 -11.79 -4.83 -8.38
CA LYS A 94 -11.01 -5.58 -7.37
C LYS A 94 -11.87 -5.93 -6.16
N GLY A 95 -12.64 -4.95 -5.62
CA GLY A 95 -13.56 -5.17 -4.51
C GLY A 95 -14.67 -6.16 -4.86
N LEU A 96 -15.22 -6.05 -6.06
CA LEU A 96 -16.31 -6.92 -6.51
C LEU A 96 -15.88 -8.38 -6.74
N THR A 97 -14.60 -8.66 -6.93
CA THR A 97 -14.10 -10.01 -7.22
C THR A 97 -13.77 -10.85 -5.97
N TYR A 98 -13.89 -10.31 -4.76
CA TYR A 98 -13.55 -11.04 -3.54
C TYR A 98 -14.31 -12.36 -3.31
N PRO A 99 -15.58 -12.53 -3.72
CA PRO A 99 -16.21 -13.84 -3.66
C PRO A 99 -15.42 -14.95 -4.38
N ARG A 100 -14.82 -14.63 -5.53
CA ARG A 100 -13.96 -15.58 -6.26
C ARG A 100 -12.71 -15.97 -5.45
N ARG A 101 -12.14 -15.04 -4.68
CA ARG A 101 -11.02 -15.31 -3.78
C ARG A 101 -11.44 -16.20 -2.62
N VAL A 102 -12.61 -15.95 -2.02
CA VAL A 102 -13.14 -16.74 -0.91
C VAL A 102 -13.35 -18.20 -1.31
N TYR A 103 -13.87 -18.43 -2.52
CA TYR A 103 -14.21 -19.76 -3.02
C TYR A 103 -13.19 -20.32 -4.02
N SER A 104 -11.99 -19.74 -4.10
CA SER A 104 -10.93 -20.29 -4.94
C SER A 104 -10.60 -21.74 -4.52
N PRO A 105 -10.48 -22.67 -5.49
CA PRO A 105 -10.06 -24.03 -5.20
C PRO A 105 -8.64 -24.10 -4.62
N ASP A 106 -7.78 -23.13 -4.96
CA ASP A 106 -6.39 -23.06 -4.52
C ASP A 106 -6.23 -22.48 -3.11
N ARG A 107 -7.35 -22.05 -2.49
CA ARG A 107 -7.28 -21.46 -1.16
C ARG A 107 -6.96 -22.51 -0.11
N ILE A 108 -6.02 -22.21 0.78
CA ILE A 108 -5.72 -22.99 1.97
C ILE A 108 -6.93 -22.90 2.91
N LYS A 109 -7.58 -24.04 3.16
CA LYS A 109 -8.82 -24.12 3.95
C LYS A 109 -8.61 -24.72 5.34
N TYR A 110 -7.50 -25.38 5.55
CA TYR A 110 -7.21 -26.16 6.76
C TYR A 110 -5.76 -25.95 7.15
N PRO A 111 -5.42 -26.08 8.44
CA PRO A 111 -4.03 -26.11 8.86
C PRO A 111 -3.30 -27.27 8.19
N MET A 112 -2.06 -27.02 7.82
CA MET A 112 -1.20 -28.01 7.18
C MET A 112 0.17 -28.00 7.84
N VAL A 113 0.78 -29.18 7.92
CA VAL A 113 2.14 -29.37 8.42
C VAL A 113 2.99 -29.95 7.31
N GLN A 114 4.21 -29.43 7.16
CA GLN A 114 5.17 -29.95 6.20
C GLN A 114 6.06 -30.99 6.84
N ASP A 115 6.22 -32.17 6.25
CA ASP A 115 7.10 -33.23 6.72
C ASP A 115 8.55 -32.95 6.27
N GLY A 116 9.24 -32.15 7.08
CA GLY A 116 10.53 -31.55 6.75
C GLY A 116 10.36 -30.25 5.93
N ARG A 117 10.83 -29.15 6.49
CA ARG A 117 10.75 -27.83 5.86
C ARG A 117 11.38 -27.84 4.46
N GLY A 118 10.67 -27.30 3.47
CA GLY A 118 11.12 -27.26 2.07
C GLY A 118 10.93 -28.57 1.29
N SER A 119 10.42 -29.65 1.90
CA SER A 119 10.20 -30.94 1.20
C SER A 119 9.03 -30.91 0.21
N GLY A 120 8.10 -29.97 0.36
CA GLY A 120 6.84 -29.94 -0.37
C GLY A 120 5.83 -31.01 0.06
N LYS A 121 6.13 -31.83 1.08
CA LYS A 121 5.27 -32.89 1.57
C LYS A 121 4.34 -32.38 2.65
N TRP A 122 3.22 -31.82 2.23
CA TRP A 122 2.22 -31.26 3.11
C TRP A 122 1.15 -32.28 3.48
N ARG A 123 0.78 -32.33 4.77
CA ARG A 123 -0.40 -33.04 5.23
C ARG A 123 -1.34 -32.12 5.99
N ARG A 124 -2.63 -32.34 5.81
CA ARG A 124 -3.67 -31.67 6.57
C ARG A 124 -3.65 -32.16 8.02
N VAL A 125 -3.82 -31.22 8.96
CA VAL A 125 -3.98 -31.51 10.40
C VAL A 125 -5.24 -30.85 10.95
N SER A 126 -5.64 -31.21 12.17
CA SER A 126 -6.69 -30.47 12.88
C SER A 126 -6.15 -29.12 13.39
N TRP A 127 -7.07 -28.22 13.72
CA TRP A 127 -6.71 -26.98 14.39
C TRP A 127 -6.05 -27.25 15.75
N ASP A 128 -6.57 -28.25 16.51
CA ASP A 128 -6.00 -28.60 17.80
C ASP A 128 -4.56 -29.11 17.66
N GLU A 129 -4.27 -29.95 16.67
CA GLU A 129 -2.91 -30.43 16.41
C GLU A 129 -1.97 -29.28 16.04
N ALA A 130 -2.42 -28.39 15.15
CA ALA A 130 -1.61 -27.24 14.74
C ALA A 130 -1.32 -26.31 15.92
N MET A 131 -2.36 -25.94 16.69
CA MET A 131 -2.22 -25.06 17.86
C MET A 131 -1.36 -25.69 18.95
N GLN A 132 -1.51 -26.98 19.20
CA GLN A 132 -0.69 -27.70 20.20
C GLN A 132 0.80 -27.71 19.82
N ARG A 133 1.12 -27.92 18.53
CA ARG A 133 2.51 -27.87 18.04
C ARG A 133 3.12 -26.48 18.24
N ILE A 134 2.37 -25.45 17.85
CA ILE A 134 2.79 -24.04 17.97
C ILE A 134 2.98 -23.68 19.45
N ALA A 135 1.98 -23.94 20.30
CA ALA A 135 2.06 -23.62 21.72
C ALA A 135 3.19 -24.38 22.44
N SER A 136 3.41 -25.65 22.10
CA SER A 136 4.51 -26.44 22.66
C SER A 136 5.86 -25.82 22.31
N LYS A 137 6.05 -25.34 21.07
CA LYS A 137 7.29 -24.64 20.68
C LYS A 137 7.47 -23.31 21.42
N MET A 138 6.38 -22.54 21.59
CA MET A 138 6.43 -21.30 22.37
C MET A 138 6.81 -21.55 23.84
N LEU A 139 6.26 -22.58 24.45
CA LEU A 139 6.60 -22.99 25.85
C LEU A 139 8.06 -23.46 25.95
N GLU A 140 8.55 -24.21 24.94
CA GLU A 140 9.95 -24.63 24.87
C GLU A 140 10.90 -23.43 24.81
N ILE A 141 10.60 -22.44 23.95
CA ILE A 141 11.37 -21.20 23.82
C ILE A 141 11.42 -20.49 25.18
N LYS A 142 10.25 -20.28 25.80
CA LYS A 142 10.17 -19.64 27.11
C LYS A 142 11.00 -20.36 28.18
N LYS A 143 10.93 -21.70 28.22
CA LYS A 143 11.69 -22.52 29.16
C LYS A 143 13.19 -22.43 28.93
N LYS A 144 13.61 -22.43 27.64
CA LYS A 144 15.02 -22.46 27.24
C LYS A 144 15.70 -21.09 27.40
N ASP A 145 15.01 -20.03 27.01
CA ASP A 145 15.57 -18.68 26.95
C ASP A 145 15.16 -17.80 28.15
N GLY A 146 14.26 -18.24 28.99
CA GLY A 146 13.69 -17.44 30.12
C GLY A 146 12.83 -16.27 29.66
N SER A 147 12.66 -16.06 28.36
CA SER A 147 11.94 -14.96 27.74
C SER A 147 11.25 -15.42 26.46
N MET A 148 10.42 -14.55 25.85
CA MET A 148 9.82 -14.79 24.55
C MET A 148 10.56 -14.10 23.39
N LEU A 149 11.75 -13.52 23.63
CA LEU A 149 12.53 -12.84 22.59
C LEU A 149 13.01 -13.77 21.46
N GLY A 150 13.05 -15.10 21.71
CA GLY A 150 13.28 -16.10 20.66
C GLY A 150 12.13 -16.30 19.69
N LEU A 151 10.93 -15.72 19.96
CA LEU A 151 9.79 -15.67 19.07
C LEU A 151 9.76 -14.32 18.33
N ALA A 152 9.75 -14.37 17.00
CA ALA A 152 9.68 -13.17 16.16
C ALA A 152 8.38 -13.12 15.35
N LEU A 153 7.81 -11.92 15.22
CA LEU A 153 6.70 -11.62 14.31
C LEU A 153 7.22 -10.90 13.06
N SER A 154 6.99 -11.49 11.89
CA SER A 154 7.21 -10.85 10.60
C SER A 154 5.86 -10.57 9.92
N LYS A 155 5.46 -9.30 9.88
CA LYS A 155 4.16 -8.86 9.36
C LYS A 155 4.30 -7.56 8.59
N TYR A 156 3.46 -7.41 7.54
CA TYR A 156 3.19 -6.13 6.88
C TYR A 156 1.73 -5.71 7.08
N SER A 157 1.36 -4.56 6.52
CA SER A 157 0.06 -3.95 6.78
C SER A 157 -1.13 -4.81 6.35
N GLY A 158 -1.13 -5.46 5.22
CA GLY A 158 -2.27 -6.28 4.76
C GLY A 158 -3.60 -5.49 4.71
N ASN A 159 -4.66 -6.03 5.26
CA ASN A 159 -5.93 -5.34 5.43
C ASN A 159 -5.93 -4.53 6.73
N LEU A 160 -6.35 -3.27 6.65
CA LEU A 160 -6.24 -2.26 7.73
C LEU A 160 -7.44 -2.28 8.70
N GLY A 161 -8.05 -3.42 8.98
CA GLY A 161 -9.15 -3.52 9.95
C GLY A 161 -8.67 -3.82 11.36
N VAL A 162 -9.57 -3.73 12.35
CA VAL A 162 -9.30 -4.08 13.76
C VAL A 162 -8.68 -5.48 13.86
N MET A 163 -9.22 -6.45 13.12
CA MET A 163 -8.69 -7.82 13.11
C MET A 163 -7.26 -7.92 12.52
N GLY A 164 -6.82 -6.92 11.77
CA GLY A 164 -5.45 -6.84 11.27
C GLY A 164 -4.41 -6.77 12.40
N TYR A 165 -4.79 -6.27 13.58
CA TYR A 165 -3.91 -6.17 14.75
C TYR A 165 -4.05 -7.34 15.73
N ALA A 166 -4.87 -8.34 15.45
CA ALA A 166 -5.08 -9.47 16.35
C ALA A 166 -3.80 -10.27 16.62
N VAL A 167 -2.91 -10.40 15.62
CA VAL A 167 -1.65 -11.12 15.80
C VAL A 167 -0.66 -10.33 16.65
N GLU A 168 -0.59 -9.02 16.52
CA GLU A 168 0.21 -8.16 17.41
C GLU A 168 -0.34 -8.20 18.83
N GLY A 169 -1.67 -8.20 18.99
CA GLY A 169 -2.33 -8.40 20.29
C GLY A 169 -1.97 -9.74 20.92
N MET A 170 -1.96 -10.82 20.14
CA MET A 170 -1.50 -12.13 20.60
C MET A 170 -0.02 -12.07 21.05
N MET A 171 0.87 -11.50 20.24
CA MET A 171 2.29 -11.37 20.62
C MET A 171 2.44 -10.53 21.90
N SER A 172 1.71 -9.44 22.03
CA SER A 172 1.72 -8.60 23.22
C SER A 172 1.24 -9.35 24.48
N SER A 173 0.23 -10.22 24.35
CA SER A 173 -0.25 -11.06 25.47
C SER A 173 0.76 -12.09 25.95
N LEU A 174 1.72 -12.49 25.10
CA LEU A 174 2.82 -13.39 25.46
C LEU A 174 3.95 -12.64 26.19
N GLY A 175 3.93 -11.31 26.21
CA GLY A 175 4.94 -10.43 26.78
C GLY A 175 5.86 -9.83 25.73
N TYR A 176 7.15 -9.69 26.05
CA TYR A 176 8.12 -9.13 25.14
C TYR A 176 8.64 -10.16 24.13
N THR A 177 8.53 -9.84 22.86
CA THR A 177 8.90 -10.69 21.74
C THR A 177 9.87 -9.94 20.80
N THR A 178 10.37 -10.60 19.78
CA THR A 178 11.12 -9.92 18.70
C THR A 178 10.15 -9.48 17.60
N ARG A 179 10.31 -8.26 17.13
CA ARG A 179 9.56 -7.69 15.99
C ARG A 179 10.49 -7.07 14.97
N PHE A 180 10.01 -6.94 13.75
CA PHE A 180 10.71 -6.19 12.71
C PHE A 180 10.13 -4.77 12.67
N ALA A 181 10.99 -3.79 12.91
CA ALA A 181 10.64 -2.38 13.00
C ALA A 181 10.94 -1.65 11.69
N GLY A 182 10.24 -0.55 11.46
CA GLY A 182 10.28 0.19 10.22
C GLY A 182 9.39 -0.42 9.13
N THR A 183 9.52 0.06 7.93
CA THR A 183 8.83 -0.49 6.77
C THR A 183 9.45 0.05 5.47
N PRO A 184 9.57 -0.74 4.40
CA PRO A 184 9.99 -0.23 3.10
C PRO A 184 8.83 0.47 2.36
N CYS A 185 7.66 0.65 3.00
CA CYS A 185 6.45 1.10 2.34
C CYS A 185 6.41 2.63 2.13
N TRP A 186 6.30 3.45 3.19
CA TRP A 186 6.07 4.89 3.08
C TRP A 186 6.61 5.77 4.23
N PRO A 187 7.31 5.27 5.24
CA PRO A 187 7.65 6.05 6.43
C PRO A 187 8.67 7.14 6.18
N ALA A 188 9.58 7.04 5.22
CA ALA A 188 10.52 8.11 4.95
C ALA A 188 9.81 9.41 4.50
N GLY A 189 8.72 9.30 3.75
CA GLY A 189 7.89 10.43 3.40
C GLY A 189 7.01 10.92 4.56
N ILE A 190 6.55 10.00 5.45
CA ILE A 190 5.85 10.40 6.68
C ILE A 190 6.79 11.20 7.57
N ASP A 191 8.00 10.69 7.81
CA ASP A 191 8.99 11.36 8.65
C ASP A 191 9.35 12.74 8.07
N ALA A 192 9.43 12.85 6.73
CA ALA A 192 9.62 14.11 6.05
C ALA A 192 8.49 15.10 6.36
N GLN A 193 7.23 14.72 6.14
CA GLN A 193 6.08 15.59 6.39
C GLN A 193 5.90 15.92 7.88
N ASN A 194 6.17 14.95 8.78
CA ASN A 194 6.16 15.22 10.21
C ASN A 194 7.21 16.26 10.61
N TYR A 195 8.39 16.20 9.99
CA TYR A 195 9.45 17.18 10.24
C TYR A 195 9.08 18.56 9.67
N ASP A 196 8.54 18.60 8.45
CA ASP A 196 8.27 19.84 7.72
C ASP A 196 6.97 20.52 8.19
N MET A 197 5.95 19.77 8.58
CA MET A 197 4.59 20.28 8.90
C MET A 197 4.08 19.88 10.29
N GLY A 198 4.90 19.21 11.11
CA GLY A 198 4.51 18.73 12.45
C GLY A 198 3.69 17.46 12.46
N ASP A 199 3.00 17.14 11.41
CA ASP A 199 2.28 15.87 11.15
C ASP A 199 2.01 15.73 9.66
N MET A 200 1.51 14.56 9.26
CA MET A 200 1.11 14.27 7.89
C MET A 200 -0.30 14.85 7.62
N TRP A 201 -0.39 16.14 7.45
CA TRP A 201 -1.63 16.85 7.19
C TRP A 201 -2.00 16.80 5.70
N CYS A 202 -3.17 16.30 5.41
CA CYS A 202 -3.71 16.26 4.06
C CYS A 202 -5.18 16.69 4.04
N ASN A 203 -5.60 17.38 2.99
CA ASN A 203 -7.01 17.63 2.72
C ASN A 203 -7.72 16.31 2.34
N ASP A 204 -9.02 16.24 2.54
CA ASP A 204 -9.82 15.12 2.06
C ASP A 204 -9.67 14.92 0.54
N PRO A 205 -9.76 13.68 0.03
CA PRO A 205 -9.66 13.43 -1.41
C PRO A 205 -10.70 14.18 -2.26
N GLU A 206 -11.89 14.42 -1.70
CA GLU A 206 -12.93 15.21 -2.37
C GLU A 206 -12.53 16.67 -2.64
N ASP A 207 -11.61 17.19 -1.85
CA ASP A 207 -11.13 18.56 -1.98
C ASP A 207 -10.33 18.83 -3.26
N PHE A 208 -9.84 17.78 -3.95
CA PHE A 208 -9.24 17.93 -5.29
C PHE A 208 -10.14 18.67 -6.28
N VAL A 209 -11.46 18.60 -6.10
CA VAL A 209 -12.43 19.26 -6.99
C VAL A 209 -12.31 20.79 -7.01
N LYS A 210 -11.64 21.36 -6.00
CA LYS A 210 -11.38 22.81 -5.87
C LYS A 210 -10.07 23.24 -6.52
N ALA A 211 -9.13 22.30 -6.74
CA ALA A 211 -7.84 22.61 -7.34
C ALA A 211 -7.97 23.08 -8.80
N LYS A 212 -7.14 24.03 -9.18
CA LYS A 212 -7.02 24.51 -10.56
C LYS A 212 -5.79 23.94 -11.28
N TYR A 213 -4.80 23.48 -10.52
CA TYR A 213 -3.61 22.81 -11.03
C TYR A 213 -3.28 21.63 -10.11
N ILE A 214 -3.12 20.45 -10.68
CA ILE A 214 -2.89 19.22 -9.94
C ILE A 214 -1.66 18.52 -10.51
N ILE A 215 -0.62 18.38 -9.70
CA ILE A 215 0.51 17.50 -10.03
C ILE A 215 0.31 16.17 -9.31
N ILE A 216 0.27 15.07 -10.05
CA ILE A 216 0.32 13.71 -9.52
C ILE A 216 1.75 13.21 -9.70
N TRP A 217 2.49 13.11 -8.61
CA TRP A 217 3.92 12.84 -8.62
C TRP A 217 4.26 11.50 -7.97
N GLY A 218 4.73 10.54 -8.76
CA GLY A 218 5.08 9.20 -8.28
C GLY A 218 3.90 8.37 -7.78
N ALA A 219 2.70 8.63 -8.30
CA ALA A 219 1.46 7.95 -7.93
C ALA A 219 0.66 7.48 -9.14
N ASN A 220 -0.04 6.35 -8.99
CA ASN A 220 -0.93 5.83 -10.04
C ASN A 220 -2.35 5.59 -9.51
N PRO A 221 -3.11 6.67 -9.17
CA PRO A 221 -4.45 6.55 -8.61
C PRO A 221 -5.44 5.80 -9.49
N ALA A 222 -5.28 5.77 -10.80
CA ALA A 222 -6.10 4.94 -11.68
C ALA A 222 -6.03 3.43 -11.31
N TRP A 223 -5.02 3.01 -10.54
CA TRP A 223 -4.87 1.64 -10.05
C TRP A 223 -5.03 1.49 -8.55
N CYS A 224 -4.59 2.44 -7.76
CA CYS A 224 -4.50 2.31 -6.30
C CYS A 224 -5.48 3.21 -5.52
N SER A 225 -6.13 4.19 -6.18
CA SER A 225 -7.11 5.09 -5.55
C SER A 225 -8.11 5.61 -6.60
N MET A 226 -8.92 4.71 -7.13
CA MET A 226 -9.79 5.00 -8.26
C MET A 226 -10.87 6.04 -7.95
N HIS A 227 -11.30 6.13 -6.69
CA HIS A 227 -12.33 7.11 -6.29
C HIS A 227 -11.75 8.52 -6.24
N THR A 228 -10.49 8.69 -5.84
CA THR A 228 -9.82 9.99 -5.93
C THR A 228 -9.71 10.49 -7.37
N MET A 229 -9.51 9.58 -8.34
CA MET A 229 -9.52 9.96 -9.76
C MET A 229 -10.85 10.60 -10.20
N LYS A 230 -11.97 10.23 -9.59
CA LYS A 230 -13.28 10.85 -9.86
C LYS A 230 -13.23 12.36 -9.56
N TYR A 231 -12.67 12.73 -8.41
CA TYR A 231 -12.57 14.14 -8.00
C TYR A 231 -11.55 14.90 -8.84
N ILE A 232 -10.46 14.26 -9.24
CA ILE A 232 -9.49 14.83 -10.19
C ILE A 232 -10.14 15.10 -11.55
N TYR A 233 -10.96 14.16 -12.07
CA TYR A 233 -11.71 14.39 -13.31
C TYR A 233 -12.73 15.51 -13.17
N GLN A 234 -13.43 15.60 -12.03
CA GLN A 234 -14.35 16.72 -11.78
C GLN A 234 -13.63 18.07 -11.72
N ALA A 235 -12.40 18.12 -11.19
CA ALA A 235 -11.57 19.32 -11.26
C ALA A 235 -11.22 19.67 -12.71
N ARG A 236 -10.83 18.69 -13.54
CA ARG A 236 -10.56 18.91 -14.98
C ARG A 236 -11.78 19.41 -15.73
N GLU A 237 -12.97 18.88 -15.47
CA GLU A 237 -14.22 19.37 -16.06
C GLU A 237 -14.50 20.84 -15.71
N LYS A 238 -13.93 21.33 -14.58
CA LYS A 238 -13.96 22.74 -14.17
C LYS A 238 -12.78 23.55 -14.71
N GLY A 239 -11.91 22.94 -15.53
CA GLY A 239 -10.77 23.62 -16.17
C GLY A 239 -9.43 23.45 -15.45
N ALA A 240 -9.33 22.57 -14.46
CA ALA A 240 -8.05 22.28 -13.82
C ALA A 240 -7.10 21.57 -14.79
N LYS A 241 -5.82 21.96 -14.79
CA LYS A 241 -4.74 21.26 -15.49
C LYS A 241 -4.21 20.12 -14.62
N VAL A 242 -4.05 18.93 -15.21
CA VAL A 242 -3.51 17.75 -14.53
C VAL A 242 -2.18 17.37 -15.16
N VAL A 243 -1.12 17.42 -14.36
CA VAL A 243 0.24 17.00 -14.73
C VAL A 243 0.58 15.71 -14.00
N VAL A 244 1.19 14.75 -14.68
CA VAL A 244 1.72 13.54 -14.06
C VAL A 244 3.22 13.47 -14.23
N ILE A 245 3.93 13.32 -13.11
CA ILE A 245 5.38 13.11 -13.05
C ILE A 245 5.62 11.69 -12.56
N ASP A 246 6.12 10.83 -13.44
CA ASP A 246 6.34 9.41 -13.14
C ASP A 246 7.38 8.83 -14.12
N PRO A 247 8.30 7.95 -13.69
CA PRO A 247 9.23 7.30 -14.62
C PRO A 247 8.54 6.40 -15.66
N LEU A 248 7.29 5.96 -15.39
CA LEU A 248 6.50 5.11 -16.26
C LEU A 248 5.28 5.86 -16.81
N LEU A 249 4.96 5.61 -18.08
CA LEU A 249 3.68 6.03 -18.65
C LEU A 249 2.55 5.15 -18.10
N THR A 250 2.09 5.50 -16.89
CA THR A 250 1.01 4.79 -16.20
C THR A 250 -0.36 5.06 -16.81
N GLN A 251 -1.39 4.33 -16.39
CA GLN A 251 -2.77 4.63 -16.80
C GLN A 251 -3.23 6.01 -16.31
N THR A 252 -2.71 6.49 -15.19
CA THR A 252 -2.93 7.86 -14.71
C THR A 252 -2.24 8.86 -15.65
N ALA A 253 -0.98 8.62 -15.99
CA ALA A 253 -0.22 9.46 -16.91
C ALA A 253 -0.86 9.56 -18.30
N ALA A 254 -1.41 8.45 -18.80
CA ALA A 254 -2.13 8.41 -20.08
C ALA A 254 -3.43 9.25 -20.10
N LYS A 255 -3.87 9.76 -18.96
CA LYS A 255 -5.06 10.60 -18.80
C LYS A 255 -4.73 12.05 -18.39
N ALA A 256 -3.46 12.36 -18.19
CA ALA A 256 -2.99 13.70 -17.86
C ALA A 256 -3.02 14.65 -19.06
N ASP A 257 -3.04 15.95 -18.78
CA ASP A 257 -2.86 17.00 -19.81
C ASP A 257 -1.38 17.11 -20.20
N LEU A 258 -0.48 16.82 -19.24
CA LEU A 258 0.96 16.75 -19.44
C LEU A 258 1.55 15.57 -18.67
N TYR A 259 2.38 14.78 -19.34
CA TYR A 259 3.17 13.72 -18.72
C TYR A 259 4.66 14.05 -18.80
N LEU A 260 5.34 14.00 -17.66
CA LEU A 260 6.77 14.26 -17.53
C LEU A 260 7.47 13.01 -17.01
N ARG A 261 8.39 12.49 -17.81
CA ARG A 261 9.18 11.30 -17.46
C ARG A 261 10.45 11.71 -16.73
N VAL A 262 10.42 11.65 -15.41
CA VAL A 262 11.59 11.92 -14.54
C VAL A 262 12.48 10.67 -14.44
N ARG A 263 13.81 10.85 -14.27
CA ARG A 263 14.69 9.75 -13.89
C ARG A 263 14.35 9.27 -12.48
N PRO A 264 14.27 7.95 -12.23
CA PRO A 264 13.98 7.42 -10.89
C PRO A 264 14.94 7.97 -9.82
N GLY A 265 14.39 8.46 -8.70
CA GLY A 265 15.16 8.96 -7.57
C GLY A 265 15.70 10.40 -7.71
N SER A 266 15.39 11.09 -8.80
CA SER A 266 15.85 12.46 -9.05
C SER A 266 14.76 13.54 -8.80
N ASP A 267 13.70 13.14 -8.17
CA ASP A 267 12.50 13.98 -7.93
C ASP A 267 12.82 15.23 -7.10
N GLY A 268 13.68 15.08 -6.09
CA GLY A 268 14.16 16.21 -5.29
C GLY A 268 14.93 17.24 -6.11
N ALA A 269 15.73 16.81 -7.08
CA ALA A 269 16.45 17.74 -7.96
C ALA A 269 15.47 18.55 -8.83
N LEU A 270 14.41 17.90 -9.35
CA LEU A 270 13.35 18.58 -10.08
C LEU A 270 12.66 19.63 -9.20
N ALA A 271 12.24 19.26 -7.98
CA ALA A 271 11.58 20.17 -7.05
C ALA A 271 12.49 21.35 -6.66
N LEU A 272 13.78 21.09 -6.36
CA LEU A 272 14.75 22.12 -6.06
C LEU A 272 14.98 23.07 -7.27
N GLY A 273 15.04 22.53 -8.49
CA GLY A 273 15.14 23.34 -9.71
C GLY A 273 13.93 24.24 -9.93
N MET A 274 12.72 23.73 -9.64
CA MET A 274 11.49 24.52 -9.65
C MET A 274 11.54 25.62 -8.59
N ALA A 275 11.90 25.30 -7.35
CA ALA A 275 12.04 26.23 -6.24
C ALA A 275 13.09 27.32 -6.54
N ARG A 276 14.25 26.94 -7.10
CA ARG A 276 15.27 27.91 -7.52
C ARG A 276 14.73 28.88 -8.58
N HIS A 277 13.96 28.40 -9.52
CA HIS A 277 13.36 29.25 -10.54
C HIS A 277 12.40 30.30 -9.96
N LEU A 278 11.60 29.92 -8.93
CA LEU A 278 10.74 30.88 -8.23
C LEU A 278 11.55 31.98 -7.58
N VAL A 279 12.68 31.65 -6.95
CA VAL A 279 13.61 32.65 -6.36
C VAL A 279 14.18 33.58 -7.42
N ASP A 280 14.66 33.05 -8.54
CA ASP A 280 15.26 33.84 -9.63
C ASP A 280 14.26 34.79 -10.28
N LYS A 281 12.99 34.43 -10.32
CA LYS A 281 11.92 35.22 -10.93
C LYS A 281 11.15 36.11 -9.95
N GLY A 282 11.40 35.98 -8.64
CA GLY A 282 10.63 36.68 -7.60
C GLY A 282 9.17 36.24 -7.55
N LEU A 283 8.91 34.94 -7.77
CA LEU A 283 7.58 34.34 -7.78
C LEU A 283 7.23 33.65 -6.46
N VAL A 284 8.08 33.77 -5.46
CA VAL A 284 7.84 33.23 -4.12
C VAL A 284 6.74 34.04 -3.42
N ASP A 285 5.80 33.35 -2.78
CA ASP A 285 4.80 33.98 -1.92
C ASP A 285 5.48 34.49 -0.63
N GLN A 286 5.89 35.76 -0.65
CA GLN A 286 6.62 36.39 0.44
C GLN A 286 5.78 36.49 1.72
N ASP A 287 4.47 36.63 1.62
CA ASP A 287 3.60 36.68 2.78
C ASP A 287 3.58 35.31 3.49
N PHE A 288 3.47 34.24 2.72
CA PHE A 288 3.49 32.88 3.27
C PHE A 288 4.83 32.55 3.92
N VAL A 289 5.95 32.74 3.20
CA VAL A 289 7.26 32.32 3.71
C VAL A 289 7.69 33.13 4.93
N ASN A 290 7.31 34.39 5.01
CA ASN A 290 7.66 35.27 6.14
C ASN A 290 6.79 35.02 7.38
N ASN A 291 5.52 34.67 7.23
CA ASN A 291 4.58 34.58 8.35
C ASN A 291 4.26 33.14 8.78
N PHE A 292 4.42 32.14 7.88
CA PHE A 292 3.96 30.76 8.11
C PHE A 292 5.06 29.72 7.91
N SER A 293 6.29 30.10 7.60
CA SER A 293 7.41 29.17 7.47
C SER A 293 8.57 29.51 8.40
N HIS A 294 9.47 28.54 8.58
CA HIS A 294 10.69 28.69 9.34
C HIS A 294 11.88 28.19 8.50
N GLY A 295 13.00 28.96 8.50
CA GLY A 295 14.22 28.59 7.79
C GLY A 295 14.18 28.89 6.28
N TYR A 296 13.28 29.77 5.82
CA TYR A 296 13.22 30.13 4.41
C TYR A 296 14.49 30.87 3.95
N ASP A 297 15.04 31.77 4.73
CA ASP A 297 16.22 32.55 4.37
C ASP A 297 17.43 31.64 4.09
N GLU A 298 17.67 30.66 4.98
CA GLU A 298 18.72 29.66 4.83
C GLU A 298 18.47 28.75 3.61
N PHE A 299 17.19 28.43 3.36
CA PHE A 299 16.83 27.63 2.19
C PHE A 299 16.99 28.42 0.88
N GLU A 300 16.64 29.70 0.87
CA GLU A 300 16.88 30.58 -0.28
C GLU A 300 18.37 30.72 -0.57
N ASP A 301 19.20 30.93 0.46
CA ASP A 301 20.66 30.97 0.33
C ASP A 301 21.22 29.65 -0.22
N TYR A 302 20.72 28.53 0.25
CA TYR A 302 21.08 27.21 -0.29
C TYR A 302 20.71 27.09 -1.77
N LEU A 303 19.49 27.47 -2.15
CA LEU A 303 19.04 27.44 -3.54
C LEU A 303 19.92 28.33 -4.43
N ARG A 304 20.25 29.54 -3.99
CA ARG A 304 21.08 30.48 -4.76
C ARG A 304 22.51 29.99 -4.97
N ASN A 305 23.08 29.36 -3.95
CA ASN A 305 24.50 28.98 -3.96
C ASN A 305 24.77 27.58 -4.52
N HIS A 306 23.78 26.65 -4.47
CA HIS A 306 24.00 25.23 -4.75
C HIS A 306 23.08 24.65 -5.85
N VAL A 307 22.03 25.35 -6.24
CA VAL A 307 21.06 24.83 -7.19
C VAL A 307 20.99 25.72 -8.44
N THR A 308 21.01 25.12 -9.63
CA THR A 308 20.63 25.77 -10.88
C THR A 308 19.57 24.94 -11.58
N VAL A 309 18.75 25.57 -12.41
CA VAL A 309 17.75 24.83 -13.21
C VAL A 309 18.44 23.87 -14.18
N GLU A 310 19.63 24.23 -14.68
CA GLU A 310 20.46 23.42 -15.58
C GLU A 310 20.97 22.18 -14.86
N TRP A 311 21.46 22.30 -13.63
CA TRP A 311 21.84 21.16 -12.78
C TRP A 311 20.64 20.23 -12.54
N ALA A 312 19.48 20.79 -12.21
CA ALA A 312 18.26 20.01 -12.01
C ALA A 312 17.86 19.26 -13.29
N SER A 313 17.96 19.92 -14.45
CA SER A 313 17.70 19.36 -15.77
C SER A 313 18.61 18.16 -16.07
N GLU A 314 19.90 18.29 -15.80
CA GLU A 314 20.89 17.23 -16.01
C GLU A 314 20.58 16.02 -15.12
N ILE A 315 20.25 16.23 -13.84
CA ILE A 315 19.95 15.17 -12.87
C ILE A 315 18.63 14.48 -13.19
N CYS A 316 17.53 15.23 -13.35
CA CYS A 316 16.19 14.65 -13.52
C CYS A 316 15.88 14.19 -14.95
N GLY A 317 16.65 14.70 -15.93
CA GLY A 317 16.48 14.34 -17.35
C GLY A 317 15.35 15.09 -18.07
N LEU A 318 14.76 16.11 -17.44
CA LEU A 318 13.79 16.99 -18.07
C LEU A 318 14.50 18.25 -18.62
N PRO A 319 14.08 18.78 -19.79
CA PRO A 319 14.64 20.04 -20.30
C PRO A 319 14.45 21.22 -19.33
N ALA A 320 15.45 22.07 -19.20
CA ALA A 320 15.42 23.19 -18.26
C ALA A 320 14.25 24.17 -18.50
N ASN A 321 13.84 24.38 -19.76
CA ASN A 321 12.65 25.18 -20.05
C ASN A 321 11.35 24.54 -19.50
N VAL A 322 11.23 23.22 -19.56
CA VAL A 322 10.06 22.49 -19.01
C VAL A 322 9.99 22.64 -17.48
N ILE A 323 11.15 22.60 -16.80
CA ILE A 323 11.21 22.83 -15.34
C ILE A 323 10.73 24.25 -15.00
N ARG A 324 11.15 25.26 -15.77
CA ARG A 324 10.72 26.65 -15.59
C ARG A 324 9.22 26.81 -15.84
N GLU A 325 8.74 26.32 -16.97
CA GLU A 325 7.33 26.36 -17.34
C GLU A 325 6.45 25.70 -16.29
N LEU A 326 6.85 24.53 -15.79
CA LEU A 326 6.11 23.81 -14.75
C LEU A 326 6.02 24.63 -13.45
N ALA A 327 7.11 25.26 -13.03
CA ALA A 327 7.14 26.10 -11.82
C ALA A 327 6.27 27.35 -11.99
N GLU A 328 6.36 28.03 -13.13
CA GLU A 328 5.57 29.23 -13.44
C GLU A 328 4.07 28.92 -13.53
N GLU A 329 3.69 27.83 -14.23
CA GLU A 329 2.30 27.41 -14.34
C GLU A 329 1.68 27.06 -12.99
N PHE A 330 2.42 26.32 -12.14
CA PHE A 330 1.95 25.94 -10.82
C PHE A 330 1.71 27.16 -9.93
N THR A 331 2.60 28.15 -9.99
CA THR A 331 2.54 29.36 -9.18
C THR A 331 1.53 30.38 -9.71
N ALA A 332 1.24 30.37 -11.01
CA ALA A 332 0.32 31.31 -11.64
C ALA A 332 -1.14 31.12 -11.24
N VAL A 333 -1.51 30.00 -10.62
CA VAL A 333 -2.87 29.65 -10.26
C VAL A 333 -2.98 29.21 -8.79
N ASN A 334 -4.08 29.61 -8.16
CA ASN A 334 -4.38 29.24 -6.77
C ASN A 334 -5.87 28.84 -6.70
N PRO A 335 -6.22 27.68 -6.10
CA PRO A 335 -5.33 26.69 -5.46
C PRO A 335 -4.65 25.73 -6.44
N ALA A 336 -3.39 25.41 -6.14
CA ALA A 336 -2.61 24.38 -6.80
C ALA A 336 -2.15 23.30 -5.78
N THR A 337 -2.08 22.05 -6.22
CA THR A 337 -1.78 20.94 -5.31
C THR A 337 -0.86 19.90 -5.92
N VAL A 338 -0.05 19.27 -5.09
CA VAL A 338 0.77 18.12 -5.46
C VAL A 338 0.29 16.88 -4.70
N TRP A 339 -0.07 15.83 -5.41
CA TRP A 339 -0.24 14.51 -4.80
C TRP A 339 1.08 13.75 -4.90
N ILE A 340 1.74 13.59 -3.77
CA ILE A 340 3.00 12.87 -3.65
C ILE A 340 2.69 11.38 -3.41
N GLY A 341 3.08 10.52 -4.33
CA GLY A 341 2.88 9.08 -4.21
C GLY A 341 4.00 8.37 -3.49
N TYR A 342 3.72 7.15 -3.04
CA TYR A 342 4.70 6.33 -2.31
C TYR A 342 5.83 5.77 -3.20
N GLY A 343 5.76 5.93 -4.52
CA GLY A 343 6.89 5.71 -5.41
C GLY A 343 8.10 6.56 -5.06
N MET A 344 7.85 7.75 -4.51
CA MET A 344 8.85 8.75 -4.14
C MET A 344 9.91 8.21 -3.17
N GLN A 345 9.50 7.43 -2.19
CA GLN A 345 10.43 6.91 -1.16
C GLN A 345 11.05 5.54 -1.49
N ARG A 346 10.85 5.00 -2.70
CA ARG A 346 11.49 3.73 -3.12
C ARG A 346 12.98 3.89 -3.46
N HIS A 347 13.54 5.03 -3.12
CA HIS A 347 14.93 5.45 -3.38
C HIS A 347 15.62 5.81 -2.07
N VAL A 348 16.95 5.78 -2.07
CA VAL A 348 17.78 6.06 -0.88
C VAL A 348 17.49 7.45 -0.30
N ASN A 349 17.23 8.43 -1.16
CA ASN A 349 16.92 9.81 -0.79
C ASN A 349 15.41 10.13 -0.75
N GLY A 350 14.55 9.14 -0.59
CA GLY A 350 13.11 9.30 -0.70
C GLY A 350 12.49 10.36 0.22
N GLY A 351 12.93 10.43 1.48
CA GLY A 351 12.49 11.47 2.41
C GLY A 351 12.92 12.89 1.96
N ALA A 352 14.16 13.04 1.50
CA ALA A 352 14.65 14.31 0.98
C ALA A 352 13.89 14.77 -0.29
N ASN A 353 13.48 13.83 -1.15
CA ASN A 353 12.63 14.14 -2.29
C ASN A 353 11.28 14.71 -1.86
N VAL A 354 10.64 14.12 -0.83
CA VAL A 354 9.36 14.62 -0.30
C VAL A 354 9.55 16.02 0.28
N ARG A 355 10.58 16.25 1.10
CA ARG A 355 10.89 17.56 1.68
C ARG A 355 11.12 18.65 0.63
N ALA A 356 11.83 18.33 -0.46
CA ALA A 356 12.03 19.28 -1.55
C ALA A 356 10.70 19.66 -2.24
N ILE A 357 9.77 18.73 -2.36
CA ILE A 357 8.43 19.01 -2.91
C ILE A 357 7.60 19.83 -1.91
N ASP A 358 7.64 19.50 -0.63
CA ASP A 358 6.94 20.24 0.43
C ASP A 358 7.42 21.69 0.47
N ALA A 359 8.74 21.92 0.43
CA ALA A 359 9.33 23.25 0.37
C ALA A 359 8.91 24.04 -0.88
N PHE A 360 8.93 23.40 -2.06
CA PHE A 360 8.45 24.04 -3.30
C PHE A 360 6.99 24.47 -3.17
N VAL A 361 6.11 23.61 -2.67
CA VAL A 361 4.68 23.93 -2.52
C VAL A 361 4.48 25.04 -1.48
N ALA A 362 5.22 25.02 -0.37
CA ALA A 362 5.19 26.07 0.65
C ALA A 362 5.56 27.45 0.07
N MET A 363 6.62 27.52 -0.77
CA MET A 363 7.04 28.77 -1.43
C MET A 363 5.98 29.38 -2.34
N THR A 364 4.93 28.62 -2.69
CA THR A 364 3.83 29.10 -3.56
C THR A 364 2.57 29.50 -2.77
N GLY A 365 2.60 29.47 -1.44
CA GLY A 365 1.45 29.79 -0.59
C GLY A 365 0.28 28.80 -0.69
N ASN A 366 0.49 27.60 -1.24
CA ASN A 366 -0.57 26.60 -1.45
C ASN A 366 -0.76 25.64 -0.26
N ILE A 367 -0.01 25.78 0.83
CA ILE A 367 -0.19 24.97 2.05
C ILE A 367 -1.30 25.57 2.91
N GLY A 368 -2.17 24.72 3.45
CA GLY A 368 -3.22 25.12 4.41
C GLY A 368 -4.48 25.73 3.77
N ILE A 369 -4.63 25.69 2.47
CA ILE A 369 -5.81 26.21 1.75
C ILE A 369 -6.61 25.07 1.10
N GLU A 370 -7.92 25.32 0.93
CA GLU A 370 -8.80 24.37 0.23
C GLU A 370 -8.37 24.19 -1.23
N GLY A 371 -8.27 22.94 -1.68
CA GLY A 371 -7.81 22.59 -3.03
C GLY A 371 -6.30 22.63 -3.22
N GLY A 372 -5.53 23.18 -2.26
CA GLY A 372 -4.08 23.26 -2.29
C GLY A 372 -3.37 22.12 -1.58
N GLY A 373 -2.06 22.29 -1.35
CA GLY A 373 -1.25 21.45 -0.47
C GLY A 373 -0.30 20.48 -1.16
N ALA A 374 0.65 20.00 -0.37
CA ALA A 374 1.53 18.88 -0.66
C ALA A 374 0.97 17.64 0.06
N ARG A 375 0.31 16.74 -0.68
CA ARG A 375 -0.50 15.65 -0.12
C ARG A 375 0.26 14.35 -0.22
N TYR A 376 0.81 13.89 0.90
CA TYR A 376 1.48 12.60 1.00
C TYR A 376 0.69 11.66 1.91
N GLY A 377 0.10 10.62 1.36
CA GLY A 377 -0.50 9.53 2.11
C GLY A 377 -1.79 9.82 2.86
N HIS A 378 -2.90 9.27 2.40
CA HIS A 378 -4.22 9.39 3.06
C HIS A 378 -4.60 8.17 3.91
N LEU A 379 -3.71 7.18 4.07
CA LEU A 379 -4.06 5.88 4.65
C LEU A 379 -4.36 5.93 6.15
N GLN A 380 -3.89 6.94 6.87
CA GLN A 380 -3.99 7.02 8.32
C GLN A 380 -4.72 8.27 8.82
N THR A 381 -5.46 8.93 7.96
CA THR A 381 -6.29 10.08 8.33
C THR A 381 -7.32 9.72 9.41
N TRP A 382 -7.75 8.46 9.46
CA TRP A 382 -8.70 7.95 10.44
C TRP A 382 -8.04 6.91 11.33
N GLY A 383 -7.67 7.32 12.54
CA GLY A 383 -7.18 6.43 13.58
C GLY A 383 -8.32 5.82 14.40
N TYR A 384 -8.16 4.57 14.82
CA TYR A 384 -8.96 4.00 15.90
C TYR A 384 -8.06 3.46 16.99
N ASN A 385 -8.55 3.46 18.22
CA ASN A 385 -7.78 3.03 19.37
C ASN A 385 -7.64 1.50 19.43
N TYR A 386 -6.53 0.98 18.92
CA TYR A 386 -6.16 -0.44 19.03
C TYR A 386 -5.19 -0.73 20.19
N HIS A 387 -4.79 0.30 20.95
CA HIS A 387 -3.81 0.16 22.04
C HIS A 387 -4.25 -0.85 23.10
N GLY A 388 -5.55 -0.99 23.37
CA GLY A 388 -6.07 -2.00 24.27
C GLY A 388 -5.71 -3.43 23.90
N MET A 389 -5.57 -3.75 22.61
CA MET A 389 -5.14 -5.06 22.14
C MET A 389 -3.62 -5.27 22.24
N MET A 390 -2.86 -4.18 22.38
CA MET A 390 -1.39 -4.19 22.38
C MET A 390 -0.81 -4.13 23.80
N GLN A 391 -1.66 -4.20 24.83
CA GLN A 391 -1.20 -4.16 26.21
C GLN A 391 -0.39 -5.40 26.56
N LYS A 392 0.73 -5.18 27.23
CA LYS A 392 1.52 -6.26 27.82
C LYS A 392 0.88 -6.72 29.12
N PRO A 393 1.02 -8.01 29.48
CA PRO A 393 0.53 -8.50 30.76
C PRO A 393 1.24 -7.78 31.92
N PRO A 394 0.58 -7.67 33.09
CA PRO A 394 1.21 -7.08 34.27
C PRO A 394 2.50 -7.80 34.68
N VAL A 395 3.41 -7.06 35.31
CA VAL A 395 4.65 -7.63 35.87
C VAL A 395 4.34 -8.82 36.77
N GLY A 396 5.06 -9.93 36.55
CA GLY A 396 4.86 -11.17 37.29
C GLY A 396 3.75 -12.07 36.75
N SER A 397 2.88 -11.59 35.84
CA SER A 397 1.91 -12.45 35.20
C SER A 397 2.58 -13.35 34.15
N VAL A 398 2.13 -14.59 34.06
CA VAL A 398 2.66 -15.58 33.09
C VAL A 398 4.18 -15.77 33.16
N GLY A 399 4.79 -15.48 34.32
CA GLY A 399 6.24 -15.64 34.52
C GLY A 399 7.10 -14.74 33.64
N MET A 400 6.64 -13.54 33.38
CA MET A 400 7.37 -12.56 32.58
C MET A 400 7.92 -11.46 33.50
N LYS A 401 9.21 -11.12 33.33
CA LYS A 401 9.77 -9.92 33.93
C LYS A 401 9.32 -8.71 33.10
N GLY A 402 9.00 -7.60 33.77
CA GLY A 402 8.90 -6.30 33.18
C GLY A 402 7.67 -5.99 32.32
N ALA A 403 6.57 -6.68 32.53
CA ALA A 403 5.31 -6.28 31.91
C ALA A 403 4.78 -4.96 32.55
N GLY A 404 4.97 -3.85 31.93
CA GLY A 404 4.52 -2.53 32.42
C GLY A 404 5.38 -1.38 31.98
N GLY A 405 6.48 -1.64 31.30
CA GLY A 405 7.27 -0.59 30.63
C GLY A 405 6.57 -0.05 29.38
N PRO A 406 7.04 1.05 28.82
CA PRO A 406 6.54 1.59 27.56
C PRO A 406 6.61 0.52 26.47
N VAL A 407 5.55 0.44 25.68
CA VAL A 407 5.46 -0.53 24.58
C VAL A 407 6.53 -0.19 23.55
N GLY A 408 7.57 -1.00 23.52
CA GLY A 408 8.55 -0.99 22.44
C GLY A 408 9.52 0.17 22.45
N GLU A 409 10.62 0.05 23.18
CA GLU A 409 11.84 0.75 22.79
C GLU A 409 12.37 0.12 21.49
N PHE A 410 12.69 0.98 20.53
CA PHE A 410 13.38 0.57 19.33
C PHE A 410 14.86 0.37 19.66
N VAL A 411 15.30 -0.86 19.62
CA VAL A 411 16.71 -1.18 19.72
C VAL A 411 17.28 -1.10 18.31
N SER A 412 18.18 -0.17 18.08
CA SER A 412 18.81 0.04 16.77
C SER A 412 19.80 -1.04 16.38
N ASP A 413 20.31 -1.78 17.37
CA ASP A 413 21.24 -2.88 17.23
C ASP A 413 20.60 -4.21 17.66
N SER A 414 20.71 -5.22 16.81
CA SER A 414 20.20 -6.56 17.08
C SER A 414 20.91 -7.28 18.25
N SER A 415 22.03 -6.75 18.72
CA SER A 415 22.81 -7.28 19.84
C SER A 415 22.34 -6.79 21.21
N GLU A 416 21.59 -5.68 21.28
CA GLU A 416 21.12 -5.14 22.56
C GLU A 416 19.88 -5.87 23.06
N LYS A 417 19.93 -6.34 24.30
CA LYS A 417 18.82 -6.93 25.04
C LYS A 417 18.16 -5.91 25.91
N SER A 418 16.84 -5.88 25.89
CA SER A 418 16.09 -5.29 26.99
C SER A 418 15.23 -6.36 27.67
N GLU A 419 15.39 -6.51 28.96
CA GLU A 419 14.56 -7.41 29.78
C GLU A 419 13.11 -6.95 29.84
N TYR A 420 12.87 -5.69 29.45
CA TYR A 420 11.61 -4.97 29.63
C TYR A 420 11.03 -4.38 28.33
N SER A 421 11.60 -4.68 27.18
CA SER A 421 11.12 -4.22 25.87
C SER A 421 11.11 -5.33 24.82
N ASP A 422 10.34 -5.11 23.75
CA ASP A 422 10.45 -5.92 22.54
C ASP A 422 11.82 -5.69 21.90
N ARG A 423 12.46 -6.76 21.42
CA ARG A 423 13.64 -6.60 20.56
C ARG A 423 13.17 -6.18 19.17
N ALA A 424 13.65 -5.06 18.69
CA ALA A 424 13.34 -4.53 17.37
C ALA A 424 14.52 -4.79 16.41
N LEU A 425 14.23 -5.43 15.28
CA LEU A 425 15.17 -5.66 14.19
C LEU A 425 14.76 -4.81 12.99
N ASN A 426 15.72 -4.37 12.19
CA ASN A 426 15.45 -3.61 10.99
C ASN A 426 14.74 -4.47 9.95
N ILE A 427 13.50 -4.08 9.57
CA ILE A 427 12.69 -4.82 8.60
C ILE A 427 13.34 -4.90 7.20
N ASN A 428 14.14 -3.90 6.83
CA ASN A 428 14.86 -3.89 5.55
C ASN A 428 16.05 -4.86 5.55
N GLN A 429 16.40 -5.40 6.72
CA GLN A 429 17.46 -6.37 6.92
C GLN A 429 16.92 -7.63 7.61
N THR A 430 15.69 -8.04 7.34
CA THR A 430 15.00 -9.16 8.02
C THR A 430 15.88 -10.40 8.09
N ALA A 431 16.48 -10.84 6.97
CA ALA A 431 17.32 -12.03 6.94
C ALA A 431 18.60 -11.88 7.78
N GLN A 432 19.27 -10.73 7.69
CA GLN A 432 20.47 -10.45 8.47
C GLN A 432 20.14 -10.39 9.97
N GLY A 433 19.06 -9.71 10.35
CA GLY A 433 18.63 -9.63 11.74
C GLY A 433 18.34 -11.00 12.35
N ILE A 434 17.75 -11.95 11.59
CA ILE A 434 17.55 -13.33 12.04
C ILE A 434 18.89 -14.06 12.23
N LEU A 435 19.85 -13.86 11.32
CA LEU A 435 21.15 -14.50 11.35
C LEU A 435 22.01 -14.01 12.52
N ASP A 436 21.97 -12.71 12.81
CA ASP A 436 22.81 -12.05 13.82
C ASP A 436 22.25 -12.19 15.24
N ALA A 437 20.92 -12.35 15.38
CA ALA A 437 20.31 -12.50 16.68
C ALA A 437 20.88 -13.71 17.44
N SER A 438 21.53 -13.46 18.58
CA SER A 438 22.26 -14.47 19.34
C SER A 438 21.81 -14.65 20.78
N GLU A 439 21.24 -13.62 21.42
CA GLU A 439 20.95 -13.64 22.86
C GLU A 439 19.54 -13.13 23.21
N PRO A 440 18.54 -14.01 23.19
CA PRO A 440 18.51 -15.33 22.61
C PRO A 440 18.46 -15.30 21.09
N PRO A 441 18.88 -16.36 20.37
CA PRO A 441 18.65 -16.44 18.94
C PRO A 441 17.17 -16.47 18.61
N ILE A 442 16.77 -16.04 17.41
CA ILE A 442 15.41 -16.27 16.93
C ILE A 442 15.25 -17.75 16.63
N ARG A 443 14.31 -18.39 17.32
CA ARG A 443 14.00 -19.82 17.18
C ARG A 443 12.76 -20.08 16.39
N MET A 444 11.78 -19.18 16.53
CA MET A 444 10.48 -19.30 15.88
C MET A 444 10.13 -17.99 15.17
N LEU A 445 9.68 -18.11 13.93
CA LEU A 445 9.16 -17.00 13.15
C LEU A 445 7.69 -17.20 12.87
N TRP A 446 6.88 -16.23 13.27
CA TRP A 446 5.47 -16.15 12.90
C TRP A 446 5.33 -15.14 11.75
N ILE A 447 4.78 -15.57 10.63
CA ILE A 447 4.58 -14.75 9.44
C ILE A 447 3.07 -14.57 9.20
N ALA A 448 2.65 -13.32 9.07
CA ALA A 448 1.26 -12.97 8.77
C ALA A 448 1.19 -11.77 7.84
N SER A 449 0.27 -11.78 6.87
CA SER A 449 0.08 -10.67 5.91
C SER A 449 1.36 -10.26 5.17
N LYS A 450 2.31 -11.18 5.00
CA LYS A 450 3.63 -10.93 4.41
C LYS A 450 4.13 -12.15 3.63
N ASN A 451 4.82 -11.90 2.52
CA ASN A 451 5.52 -12.91 1.73
C ASN A 451 7.03 -12.56 1.65
N PRO A 452 7.83 -12.83 2.71
CA PRO A 452 9.25 -12.42 2.79
C PRO A 452 10.09 -12.84 1.59
N PHE A 453 9.87 -14.05 1.05
CA PHE A 453 10.63 -14.53 -0.11
C PHE A 453 10.39 -13.78 -1.41
N ALA A 454 9.29 -13.01 -1.50
CA ALA A 454 8.98 -12.18 -2.65
C ALA A 454 9.05 -10.67 -2.35
N GLN A 455 9.02 -10.27 -1.07
CA GLN A 455 8.93 -8.86 -0.68
C GLN A 455 10.19 -8.32 -0.01
N ASP A 456 10.96 -9.17 0.69
CA ASP A 456 12.17 -8.74 1.39
C ASP A 456 13.41 -8.85 0.51
N PHE A 457 14.46 -8.14 0.89
CA PHE A 457 15.72 -8.13 0.17
C PHE A 457 16.53 -9.42 0.40
N ASP A 458 17.36 -9.80 -0.58
CA ASP A 458 18.32 -10.89 -0.52
C ASP A 458 17.70 -12.25 -0.20
N ARG A 459 17.04 -12.82 -1.21
CA ARG A 459 16.38 -14.13 -1.11
C ARG A 459 17.34 -15.24 -0.69
N ASN A 460 18.60 -15.22 -1.15
CA ASN A 460 19.58 -16.25 -0.79
C ASN A 460 19.94 -16.20 0.69
N LYS A 461 20.03 -15.00 1.25
CA LYS A 461 20.25 -14.80 2.68
C LYS A 461 18.99 -15.20 3.48
N MET A 462 17.80 -14.96 2.94
CA MET A 462 16.54 -15.37 3.56
C MET A 462 16.46 -16.91 3.71
N VAL A 463 16.90 -17.68 2.71
CA VAL A 463 16.99 -19.14 2.81
C VAL A 463 17.85 -19.54 4.00
N LYS A 464 19.07 -18.99 4.12
CA LYS A 464 19.98 -19.28 5.24
C LYS A 464 19.39 -18.89 6.59
N ALA A 465 18.67 -17.76 6.66
CA ALA A 465 17.99 -17.33 7.87
C ALA A 465 16.90 -18.33 8.30
N PHE A 466 16.11 -18.82 7.34
CA PHE A 466 15.05 -19.80 7.64
C PHE A 466 15.61 -21.16 8.05
N GLU A 467 16.73 -21.59 7.49
CA GLU A 467 17.44 -22.82 7.90
C GLU A 467 17.87 -22.79 9.37
N LYS A 468 18.17 -21.59 9.91
CA LYS A 468 18.56 -21.40 11.31
C LYS A 468 17.37 -21.51 12.29
N LEU A 469 16.13 -21.33 11.83
CA LEU A 469 14.94 -21.33 12.66
C LEU A 469 14.51 -22.75 13.03
N GLU A 470 14.07 -22.92 14.27
CA GLU A 470 13.54 -24.20 14.78
C GLU A 470 12.09 -24.42 14.30
N MET A 471 11.31 -23.36 14.12
CA MET A 471 9.94 -23.40 13.59
C MET A 471 9.59 -22.15 12.80
N VAL A 472 8.90 -22.32 11.69
CA VAL A 472 8.30 -21.23 10.89
C VAL A 472 6.80 -21.51 10.74
N VAL A 473 5.99 -20.58 11.24
CA VAL A 473 4.54 -20.57 11.07
C VAL A 473 4.18 -19.49 10.05
N CYS A 474 3.47 -19.86 8.99
CA CYS A 474 3.02 -18.93 7.96
C CYS A 474 1.50 -18.94 7.87
N VAL A 475 0.87 -17.81 8.19
CA VAL A 475 -0.57 -17.62 8.08
C VAL A 475 -0.89 -16.93 6.76
N ASP A 476 -1.33 -17.72 5.79
CA ASP A 476 -1.67 -17.22 4.46
C ASP A 476 -2.91 -17.94 3.89
N GLN A 477 -3.47 -17.38 2.85
CA GLN A 477 -4.65 -17.93 2.17
C GLN A 477 -4.29 -18.82 0.97
N PHE A 478 -3.08 -18.66 0.43
CA PHE A 478 -2.61 -19.39 -0.73
C PHE A 478 -1.18 -19.88 -0.54
N PHE A 479 -0.81 -20.93 -1.26
CA PHE A 479 0.58 -21.37 -1.32
C PHE A 479 1.40 -20.37 -2.15
N ASN A 480 2.27 -19.64 -1.47
CA ASN A 480 3.24 -18.74 -2.07
C ASN A 480 4.67 -19.23 -1.77
N GLU A 481 5.68 -18.45 -2.19
CA GLU A 481 7.08 -18.82 -2.02
C GLU A 481 7.46 -18.98 -0.55
N THR A 482 6.92 -18.13 0.33
CA THR A 482 7.21 -18.20 1.77
C THR A 482 6.59 -19.45 2.42
N VAL A 483 5.35 -19.78 2.07
CA VAL A 483 4.68 -20.98 2.59
C VAL A 483 5.49 -22.24 2.29
N GLN A 484 6.13 -22.33 1.12
CA GLN A 484 6.96 -23.49 0.77
C GLN A 484 8.13 -23.69 1.75
N HIS A 485 8.56 -22.66 2.45
CA HIS A 485 9.63 -22.69 3.45
C HIS A 485 9.10 -22.63 4.89
N ALA A 486 7.82 -22.90 5.13
CA ALA A 486 7.24 -22.97 6.47
C ALA A 486 7.08 -24.41 6.95
N ASP A 487 6.97 -24.60 8.28
CA ASP A 487 6.68 -25.90 8.90
C ASP A 487 5.17 -26.10 9.05
N ILE A 488 4.45 -25.00 9.33
CA ILE A 488 2.99 -24.98 9.53
C ILE A 488 2.39 -23.83 8.76
#